data_55b8280425865e818acff301ec8e94c4
#
_entry.id   55b8280425865e818acff301ec8e94c4
#
_cell.length_a   1.000
_cell.length_b   1.000
_cell.length_c   1.000
_cell.angle_alpha   90.00
_cell.angle_beta   90.00
_cell.angle_gamma   90.00
#
_symmetry.space_group_name_H-M   'P 1'
#
loop_
_entity.id
_entity.type
_entity.pdbx_description
1 polymer ?
#
loop_
_entity_poly.entity_id
_entity_poly.type
_entity_poly.pdbx_seq_one_letter_code
_entity_poly.pdbx_strand_id
1 'polypeptide(L)'
;MLTLSEGKFASRALFRREHDGNVEFYELTIAPQHREEFKAELPGARENLIVASGALTVVVGAAPPLELGCGDAVAFAADVGRRYVNRGAQEAVLYLVKSYAGPATG
;
A
#
# COMPACT_ATOMS: atom_id res chain seq x y z
N MET A 1 -6.75 14.86 -0.99
CA MET A 1 -5.62 14.03 -1.44
C MET A 1 -4.38 14.42 -0.66
N LEU A 2 -3.64 13.47 -0.16
CA LEU A 2 -2.38 13.70 0.50
C LEU A 2 -1.25 13.45 -0.50
N THR A 3 -0.37 14.44 -0.67
CA THR A 3 0.76 14.34 -1.59
C THR A 3 2.05 14.48 -0.78
N LEU A 4 2.96 13.54 -0.96
CA LEU A 4 4.22 13.45 -0.24
C LEU A 4 5.38 13.33 -1.21
N SER A 5 6.61 13.40 -0.68
CA SER A 5 7.84 13.18 -1.45
C SER A 5 7.92 14.06 -2.69
N GLU A 6 7.64 15.35 -2.51
CA GLU A 6 7.72 16.36 -3.57
C GLU A 6 6.78 16.04 -4.73
N GLY A 7 5.61 15.48 -4.42
CA GLY A 7 4.64 15.14 -5.44
C GLY A 7 4.84 13.78 -6.09
N LYS A 8 5.84 13.02 -5.66
CA LYS A 8 6.13 11.72 -6.24
C LYS A 8 5.30 10.58 -5.66
N PHE A 9 4.58 10.85 -4.59
CA PHE A 9 3.67 9.89 -3.97
C PHE A 9 2.40 10.62 -3.57
N ALA A 10 1.27 10.07 -3.95
CA ALA A 10 -0.03 10.61 -3.57
C ALA A 10 -0.90 9.51 -2.99
N SER A 11 -1.67 9.85 -1.99
CA SER A 11 -2.60 8.92 -1.33
C SER A 11 -3.95 9.60 -1.23
N ARG A 12 -4.98 8.92 -1.72
CA ARG A 12 -6.35 9.40 -1.64
C ARG A 12 -7.17 8.37 -0.90
N ALA A 13 -7.73 8.76 0.25
CA ALA A 13 -8.62 7.87 0.99
C ALA A 13 -9.95 7.79 0.24
N LEU A 14 -10.35 6.60 -0.15
CA LEU A 14 -11.65 6.35 -0.78
C LEU A 14 -12.69 6.05 0.29
N PHE A 15 -12.33 5.23 1.26
CA PHE A 15 -13.16 4.92 2.41
C PHE A 15 -12.28 4.97 3.65
N ARG A 16 -12.70 5.77 4.62
CA ARG A 16 -11.99 5.87 5.89
C ARG A 16 -12.60 4.90 6.87
N ARG A 17 -11.79 4.54 7.85
CA ARG A 17 -12.26 3.68 8.92
C ARG A 17 -13.33 4.42 9.74
N GLU A 18 -14.50 3.84 9.81
CA GLU A 18 -15.58 4.33 10.67
C GLU A 18 -15.31 3.88 12.11
N HIS A 19 -16.05 4.41 13.07
CA HIS A 19 -15.79 4.11 14.47
C HIS A 19 -15.94 2.62 14.81
N ASP A 20 -16.75 1.88 14.05
CA ASP A 20 -16.86 0.43 14.22
C ASP A 20 -16.03 -0.34 13.21
N GLY A 21 -15.41 0.35 12.26
CA GLY A 21 -14.70 -0.28 11.18
C GLY A 21 -13.22 -0.44 11.48
N ASN A 22 -12.63 -1.47 10.90
CA ASN A 22 -11.19 -1.67 10.98
C ASN A 22 -10.58 -1.83 9.59
N VAL A 23 -11.21 -1.26 8.57
CA VAL A 23 -10.78 -1.32 7.19
C VAL A 23 -10.75 0.08 6.60
N GLU A 24 -9.68 0.37 5.87
CA GLU A 24 -9.53 1.62 5.11
C GLU A 24 -9.22 1.27 3.67
N PHE A 25 -9.67 2.10 2.74
CA PHE A 25 -9.48 1.87 1.32
C PHE A 25 -8.83 3.11 0.70
N TYR A 26 -7.71 2.91 -0.01
CA TYR A 26 -6.93 4.00 -0.58
C TYR A 26 -6.64 3.78 -2.05
N GLU A 27 -6.51 4.90 -2.78
CA GLU A 27 -5.86 4.90 -4.07
C GLU A 27 -4.49 5.55 -3.88
N LEU A 28 -3.45 4.86 -4.31
CA LEU A 28 -2.07 5.35 -4.22
C LEU A 28 -1.52 5.56 -5.61
N THR A 29 -0.75 6.62 -5.77
CA THR A 29 -0.09 6.93 -7.03
C THR A 29 1.39 7.14 -6.75
N ILE A 30 2.25 6.42 -7.48
CA ILE A 30 3.69 6.48 -7.30
C ILE A 30 4.34 6.87 -8.63
N ALA A 31 5.10 7.95 -8.62
CA ALA A 31 5.78 8.46 -9.79
C ALA A 31 6.82 7.46 -10.32
N PRO A 32 7.17 7.55 -11.61
CA PRO A 32 8.25 6.71 -12.15
C PRO A 32 9.55 6.89 -11.40
N GLN A 33 10.30 5.82 -11.25
CA GLN A 33 11.64 5.82 -10.65
C GLN A 33 11.64 6.33 -9.21
N HIS A 34 10.55 6.09 -8.49
CA HIS A 34 10.40 6.53 -7.11
C HIS A 34 10.07 5.35 -6.20
N ARG A 35 10.51 5.43 -4.96
CA ARG A 35 10.13 4.45 -3.94
C ARG A 35 9.62 5.16 -2.70
N GLU A 36 8.67 4.53 -2.02
CA GLU A 36 8.12 4.98 -0.75
C GLU A 36 8.34 3.92 0.29
N GLU A 37 8.81 4.33 1.45
CA GLU A 37 9.00 3.43 2.58
C GLU A 37 7.92 3.67 3.62
N PHE A 38 7.40 2.58 4.19
CA PHE A 38 6.34 2.63 5.18
C PHE A 38 6.81 1.89 6.42
N LYS A 39 6.62 2.51 7.57
CA LYS A 39 6.95 1.89 8.84
C LYS A 39 5.92 0.82 9.19
N ALA A 40 6.30 -0.10 10.08
CA ALA A 40 5.38 -1.12 10.56
C ALA A 40 4.14 -0.47 11.17
N GLU A 41 2.98 -0.99 10.78
CA GLU A 41 1.70 -0.63 11.38
C GLU A 41 1.52 -1.37 12.71
N LEU A 42 0.36 -1.20 13.32
CA LEU A 42 0.02 -1.90 14.55
C LEU A 42 0.04 -3.41 14.33
N PRO A 43 0.31 -4.20 15.39
CA PRO A 43 0.30 -5.65 15.25
C PRO A 43 -1.01 -6.16 14.66
N GLY A 44 -0.91 -7.10 13.72
CA GLY A 44 -2.05 -7.70 13.06
C GLY A 44 -2.57 -6.93 11.86
N ALA A 45 -1.99 -5.76 11.54
CA ALA A 45 -2.40 -5.02 10.36
C ALA A 45 -2.01 -5.77 9.09
N ARG A 46 -2.86 -5.70 8.07
CA ARG A 46 -2.64 -6.33 6.77
C ARG A 46 -2.97 -5.35 5.66
N GLU A 47 -2.34 -5.57 4.52
CA GLU A 47 -2.64 -4.83 3.31
C GLU A 47 -2.99 -5.79 2.19
N ASN A 48 -4.03 -5.45 1.44
CA ASN A 48 -4.39 -6.11 0.20
C ASN A 48 -4.29 -5.07 -0.90
N LEU A 49 -3.51 -5.36 -1.92
CA LEU A 49 -3.10 -4.39 -2.90
C LEU A 49 -3.32 -4.94 -4.31
N ILE A 50 -3.86 -4.12 -5.20
CA ILE A 50 -3.96 -4.45 -6.62
C ILE A 50 -3.36 -3.31 -7.43
N VAL A 51 -2.60 -3.67 -8.47
CA VAL A 51 -2.04 -2.69 -9.40
C VAL A 51 -3.06 -2.42 -10.48
N ALA A 52 -3.57 -1.19 -10.53
CA ALA A 52 -4.56 -0.79 -11.52
C ALA A 52 -3.91 -0.30 -12.80
N SER A 53 -2.71 0.28 -12.72
CA SER A 53 -2.00 0.83 -13.86
C SER A 53 -0.51 0.86 -13.57
N GLY A 54 0.30 0.57 -14.57
CA GLY A 54 1.75 0.53 -14.42
C GLY A 54 2.23 -0.78 -13.82
N ALA A 55 3.34 -0.73 -13.12
CA ALA A 55 3.96 -1.89 -12.47
C ALA A 55 4.53 -1.46 -11.14
N LEU A 56 4.68 -2.42 -10.22
CA LEU A 56 5.15 -2.12 -8.88
C LEU A 56 5.98 -3.27 -8.32
N THR A 57 7.07 -2.93 -7.64
CA THR A 57 7.81 -3.87 -6.82
C THR A 57 7.45 -3.62 -5.37
N VAL A 58 7.07 -4.68 -4.65
CA VAL A 58 6.70 -4.60 -3.23
C VAL A 58 7.73 -5.39 -2.43
N VAL A 59 8.32 -4.75 -1.42
CA VAL A 59 9.25 -5.40 -0.50
C VAL A 59 8.63 -5.37 0.89
N VAL A 60 8.42 -6.55 1.47
CA VAL A 60 7.79 -6.70 2.78
C VAL A 60 8.83 -7.26 3.74
N GLY A 61 9.27 -6.44 4.70
CA GLY A 61 10.28 -6.86 5.66
C GLY A 61 11.55 -7.36 4.97
N ALA A 62 12.00 -8.54 5.34
CA ALA A 62 13.19 -9.18 4.78
C ALA A 62 12.85 -10.17 3.66
N ALA A 63 11.58 -10.26 3.25
CA ALA A 63 11.18 -11.19 2.20
C ALA A 63 11.71 -10.76 0.84
N PRO A 64 11.84 -11.68 -0.12
CA PRO A 64 12.24 -11.31 -1.48
C PRO A 64 11.25 -10.35 -2.11
N PRO A 65 11.72 -9.45 -2.98
CA PRO A 65 10.83 -8.52 -3.67
C PRO A 65 9.77 -9.25 -4.51
N LEU A 66 8.56 -8.67 -4.53
CA LEU A 66 7.46 -9.15 -5.35
C LEU A 66 7.28 -8.20 -6.52
N GLU A 67 7.32 -8.74 -7.74
CA GLU A 67 7.12 -7.95 -8.96
C GLU A 67 5.68 -8.09 -9.40
N LEU A 68 4.96 -6.96 -9.49
CA LEU A 68 3.54 -6.93 -9.84
C LEU A 68 3.35 -6.11 -11.11
N GLY A 69 2.57 -6.67 -12.04
CA GLY A 69 2.11 -5.94 -13.21
C GLY A 69 0.67 -5.51 -13.07
N CYS A 70 0.15 -4.82 -14.07
CA CYS A 70 -1.23 -4.36 -14.09
C CYS A 70 -2.18 -5.54 -13.91
N GLY A 71 -3.10 -5.43 -12.97
CA GLY A 71 -4.07 -6.48 -12.66
C GLY A 71 -3.61 -7.47 -11.60
N ASP A 72 -2.33 -7.47 -11.24
CA ASP A 72 -1.83 -8.36 -10.20
C ASP A 72 -2.22 -7.85 -8.82
N ALA A 73 -2.49 -8.78 -7.92
CA ALA A 73 -2.89 -8.47 -6.56
C ALA A 73 -2.06 -9.30 -5.58
N VAL A 74 -1.85 -8.76 -4.39
CA VAL A 74 -1.10 -9.43 -3.33
C VAL A 74 -1.64 -9.00 -1.98
N ALA A 75 -1.55 -9.90 -1.00
CA ALA A 75 -1.89 -9.60 0.38
C ALA A 75 -0.69 -9.93 1.26
N PHE A 76 -0.41 -9.08 2.23
CA PHE A 76 0.74 -9.28 3.10
C PHE A 76 0.51 -8.64 4.46
N ALA A 77 1.31 -9.07 5.43
CA ALA A 77 1.31 -8.45 6.76
C ALA A 77 1.88 -7.04 6.66
N ALA A 78 1.25 -6.10 7.32
CA ALA A 78 1.66 -4.70 7.31
C ALA A 78 2.26 -4.27 8.65
N ASP A 79 2.41 -5.19 9.60
CA ASP A 79 3.02 -4.92 10.88
C ASP A 79 4.55 -5.09 10.84
N VAL A 80 5.12 -4.99 9.64
CA VAL A 80 6.56 -4.91 9.40
C VAL A 80 6.81 -3.76 8.43
N GLY A 81 8.05 -3.29 8.35
CA GLY A 81 8.41 -2.26 7.39
C GLY A 81 8.19 -2.75 5.96
N ARG A 82 7.74 -1.86 5.09
CA ARG A 82 7.44 -2.19 3.69
C ARG A 82 7.99 -1.10 2.80
N ARG A 83 8.21 -1.45 1.53
CA ARG A 83 8.66 -0.50 0.53
C ARG A 83 7.96 -0.78 -0.79
N TYR A 84 7.42 0.27 -1.40
CA TYR A 84 6.80 0.20 -2.72
C TYR A 84 7.71 0.91 -3.70
N VAL A 85 8.13 0.23 -4.75
CA VAL A 85 9.10 0.76 -5.69
C VAL A 85 8.52 0.75 -7.09
N ASN A 86 8.47 1.91 -7.72
CA ASN A 86 8.10 2.02 -9.12
C ASN A 86 9.39 2.18 -9.94
N ARG A 87 9.82 1.12 -10.60
CA ARG A 87 11.01 1.10 -11.44
C ARG A 87 10.69 1.38 -12.90
N GLY A 88 9.43 1.59 -13.21
CA GLY A 88 8.99 1.77 -14.59
C GLY A 88 9.16 3.18 -15.09
N ALA A 89 8.77 3.38 -16.34
CA ALA A 89 8.79 4.68 -17.00
C ALA A 89 7.47 5.42 -16.85
N GLN A 90 6.44 4.77 -16.30
CA GLN A 90 5.11 5.33 -16.15
C GLN A 90 4.70 5.34 -14.68
N GLU A 91 3.76 6.20 -14.36
CA GLU A 91 3.17 6.27 -13.05
C GLU A 91 2.48 4.95 -12.71
N ALA A 92 2.58 4.52 -11.46
CA ALA A 92 1.87 3.35 -10.97
C ALA A 92 0.67 3.80 -10.15
N VAL A 93 -0.50 3.21 -10.40
CA VAL A 93 -1.72 3.46 -9.65
C VAL A 93 -2.14 2.17 -8.99
N LEU A 94 -2.35 2.22 -7.70
CA LEU A 94 -2.66 1.06 -6.87
C LEU A 94 -3.94 1.32 -6.09
N TYR A 95 -4.69 0.24 -5.84
CA TYR A 95 -5.77 0.29 -4.86
C TYR A 95 -5.38 -0.59 -3.69
N LEU A 96 -5.52 -0.05 -2.50
CA LEU A 96 -5.03 -0.66 -1.27
C LEU A 96 -6.15 -0.73 -0.24
N VAL A 97 -6.41 -1.92 0.26
CA VAL A 97 -7.27 -2.12 1.42
C VAL A 97 -6.37 -2.40 2.60
N LYS A 98 -6.43 -1.55 3.60
CA LYS A 98 -5.68 -1.73 4.84
C LYS A 98 -6.65 -2.19 5.90
N SER A 99 -6.36 -3.31 6.52
CA SER A 99 -7.18 -3.83 7.60
C SER A 99 -6.35 -3.92 8.88
N TYR A 100 -7.02 -3.70 10.00
CA TYR A 100 -6.39 -3.73 11.31
C TYR A 100 -6.99 -4.87 12.10
N ALA A 101 -6.22 -5.39 13.06
CA ALA A 101 -6.76 -6.37 13.97
C ALA A 101 -7.97 -5.77 14.67
N GLY A 102 -9.06 -6.51 14.71
CA GLY A 102 -10.25 -6.05 15.38
C GLY A 102 -9.99 -5.86 16.87
N PRO A 103 -10.84 -5.10 17.55
CA PRO A 103 -10.69 -4.97 18.99
C PRO A 103 -10.80 -6.36 19.62
N ALA A 104 -9.99 -6.57 20.62
CA ALA A 104 -10.10 -7.80 21.42
C ALA A 104 -11.39 -7.70 22.20
N THR A 105 -12.48 -7.88 21.53
CA THR A 105 -13.73 -7.93 22.20
C THR A 105 -13.82 -9.24 22.80
N GLY A 106 -13.79 -9.11 23.95
CA GLY A 106 -14.26 -10.37 24.35
C GLY A 106 -15.15 -10.71 23.33
#